data_1ace0a2a1bdfabd48f0ea75a206780a4
#
_entry.id   1ace0a2a1bdfabd48f0ea75a206780a4
#
_cell.length_a   1.000
_cell.length_b   1.000
_cell.length_c   1.000
_cell.angle_alpha   90.00
_cell.angle_beta   90.00
_cell.angle_gamma   90.00
#
_symmetry.space_group_name_H-M   'P 1'
#
loop_
_entity.id
_entity.type
_entity.pdbx_description
1 polymer ?
#
loop_
_entity_poly.entity_id
_entity_poly.type
_entity_poly.pdbx_seq_one_letter_code
_entity_poly.pdbx_strand_id
1 'polypeptide(L)'
;MDPVNIHKGIVIPLDRANVDTDAIIPKQFLKSIKKSGFGPNLFDEWRYLDHGEPGQDNSKRRINPDFVLNIPRYKNGSILIARENFGCGSSREHAPWALLDFGIKIVIASSFADIFYGNCFKNGILPIILDKATMDKIFTKVEAKVGYEITVNLQKQKIYYDSEITSFEVDSFKKSCVLDGLDDIGLTLKNKVDIENFEKKYHESFPWLNSGEKLK
;
A
#
# COMPACT_ATOMS: atom_id res chain seq x y z
N MET A 1 2.69 -3.99 11.42
CA MET A 1 1.81 -4.18 10.24
C MET A 1 1.37 -5.64 10.12
N ASP A 2 0.31 -5.96 9.35
CA ASP A 2 -0.08 -7.34 9.15
C ASP A 2 0.90 -8.07 8.22
N PRO A 3 1.35 -9.30 8.55
CA PRO A 3 2.25 -10.07 7.69
C PRO A 3 1.53 -10.51 6.40
N VAL A 4 2.24 -10.48 5.27
CA VAL A 4 1.73 -10.96 3.98
C VAL A 4 2.64 -12.09 3.49
N ASN A 5 2.13 -13.32 3.44
CA ASN A 5 2.84 -14.47 2.89
C ASN A 5 2.18 -14.95 1.59
N ILE A 6 0.94 -15.40 1.68
CA ILE A 6 0.13 -15.78 0.53
C ILE A 6 -1.13 -14.94 0.57
N HIS A 7 -1.40 -14.26 -0.54
CA HIS A 7 -2.61 -13.46 -0.69
C HIS A 7 -3.32 -13.82 -1.98
N LYS A 8 -4.59 -14.19 -1.86
CA LYS A 8 -5.51 -14.41 -2.97
C LYS A 8 -6.55 -13.30 -2.97
N GLY A 9 -6.74 -12.63 -4.09
CA GLY A 9 -7.68 -11.52 -4.17
C GLY A 9 -8.17 -11.21 -5.58
N ILE A 10 -9.30 -10.50 -5.65
CA ILE A 10 -9.84 -9.96 -6.89
C ILE A 10 -8.91 -8.85 -7.38
N VAL A 11 -8.66 -8.86 -8.68
CA VAL A 11 -7.80 -7.88 -9.34
C VAL A 11 -8.62 -6.69 -9.84
N ILE A 12 -8.14 -5.49 -9.53
CA ILE A 12 -8.71 -4.21 -9.98
C ILE A 12 -7.81 -3.65 -11.08
N PRO A 13 -8.29 -3.51 -12.33
CA PRO A 13 -7.48 -3.01 -13.44
C PRO A 13 -7.56 -1.48 -13.53
N LEU A 14 -6.56 -0.78 -13.01
CA LEU A 14 -6.36 0.65 -13.24
C LEU A 14 -5.43 0.83 -14.45
N ASP A 15 -5.98 0.77 -15.67
CA ASP A 15 -5.20 0.86 -16.90
C ASP A 15 -4.72 2.30 -17.17
N ARG A 16 -3.85 2.81 -16.29
CA ARG A 16 -3.26 4.14 -16.36
C ARG A 16 -1.78 4.10 -16.02
N ALA A 17 -0.98 4.82 -16.79
CA ALA A 17 0.40 5.16 -16.47
C ALA A 17 0.48 6.49 -15.70
N ASN A 18 1.62 6.75 -15.06
CA ASN A 18 1.91 7.99 -14.36
C ASN A 18 0.83 8.39 -13.32
N VAL A 19 0.34 7.40 -12.59
CA VAL A 19 -0.60 7.64 -11.49
C VAL A 19 0.17 8.30 -10.35
N ASP A 20 -0.05 9.59 -10.16
CA ASP A 20 0.64 10.37 -9.15
C ASP A 20 -0.01 10.26 -7.75
N THR A 21 0.73 10.69 -6.74
CA THR A 21 0.25 10.63 -5.35
C THR A 21 -0.88 11.60 -5.06
N ASP A 22 -1.05 12.69 -5.84
CA ASP A 22 -2.21 13.58 -5.72
C ASP A 22 -3.47 12.93 -6.28
N ALA A 23 -3.37 12.13 -7.34
CA ALA A 23 -4.49 11.32 -7.83
C ALA A 23 -4.86 10.23 -6.83
N ILE A 24 -3.87 9.57 -6.20
CA ILE A 24 -4.12 8.51 -5.19
C ILE A 24 -4.84 9.10 -3.98
N ILE A 25 -4.33 10.20 -3.42
CA ILE A 25 -4.94 10.90 -2.30
C ILE A 25 -4.74 12.42 -2.45
N PRO A 26 -5.80 13.19 -2.78
CA PRO A 26 -5.71 14.62 -2.98
C PRO A 26 -5.26 15.38 -1.74
N LYS A 27 -4.52 16.48 -1.95
CA LYS A 27 -3.84 17.25 -0.91
C LYS A 27 -4.75 17.76 0.22
N GLN A 28 -6.02 18.06 -0.06
CA GLN A 28 -6.97 18.56 0.95
C GLN A 28 -7.19 17.54 2.08
N PHE A 29 -7.02 16.24 1.84
CA PHE A 29 -7.21 15.18 2.83
C PHE A 29 -5.97 14.91 3.69
N LEU A 30 -4.82 15.54 3.41
CA LEU A 30 -3.54 15.26 4.09
C LEU A 30 -3.42 15.93 5.48
N LYS A 31 -4.43 16.64 5.94
CA LYS A 31 -4.41 17.37 7.23
C LYS A 31 -4.56 16.48 8.47
N SER A 32 -4.90 15.20 8.28
CA SER A 32 -5.07 14.27 9.42
C SER A 32 -3.71 13.76 9.91
N ILE A 33 -3.55 13.72 11.24
CA ILE A 33 -2.41 13.09 11.92
C ILE A 33 -2.58 11.58 12.11
N LYS A 34 -3.76 11.03 11.82
CA LYS A 34 -4.05 9.60 11.92
C LYS A 34 -3.53 8.88 10.68
N LYS A 35 -3.15 7.62 10.84
CA LYS A 35 -2.73 6.75 9.72
C LYS A 35 -3.89 6.00 9.04
N SER A 36 -5.12 6.23 9.46
CA SER A 36 -6.35 5.57 8.98
C SER A 36 -7.46 6.57 8.72
N GLY A 37 -8.48 6.17 7.98
CA GLY A 37 -9.61 7.01 7.57
C GLY A 37 -9.43 7.67 6.19
N PHE A 38 -8.41 7.24 5.43
CA PHE A 38 -8.11 7.76 4.08
C PHE A 38 -8.77 6.94 2.96
N GLY A 39 -9.13 5.67 3.23
CA GLY A 39 -9.73 4.77 2.23
C GLY A 39 -10.96 5.34 1.52
N PRO A 40 -11.91 6.00 2.22
CA PRO A 40 -13.04 6.66 1.58
C PRO A 40 -12.66 7.72 0.54
N ASN A 41 -11.47 8.34 0.68
CA ASN A 41 -10.96 9.39 -0.19
C ASN A 41 -9.90 8.91 -1.19
N LEU A 42 -9.67 7.59 -1.26
CA LEU A 42 -8.78 6.98 -2.26
C LEU A 42 -9.27 7.32 -3.67
N PHE A 43 -8.41 7.87 -4.52
CA PHE A 43 -8.73 8.33 -5.87
C PHE A 43 -9.96 9.25 -5.91
N ASP A 44 -10.11 10.15 -4.95
CA ASP A 44 -11.29 10.97 -4.76
C ASP A 44 -11.76 11.68 -6.04
N GLU A 45 -10.86 12.37 -6.72
CA GLU A 45 -11.17 13.13 -7.96
C GLU A 45 -11.57 12.22 -9.14
N TRP A 46 -11.26 10.94 -9.09
CA TRP A 46 -11.67 9.99 -10.13
C TRP A 46 -12.91 9.20 -9.75
N ARG A 47 -13.08 8.96 -8.43
CA ARG A 47 -14.23 8.19 -7.90
C ARG A 47 -15.51 8.97 -7.84
N TYR A 48 -15.44 10.29 -7.70
CA TYR A 48 -16.61 11.15 -7.54
C TYR A 48 -16.66 12.20 -8.64
N LEU A 49 -17.89 12.65 -8.95
CA LEU A 49 -18.15 13.69 -9.95
C LEU A 49 -18.19 15.11 -9.36
N ASP A 50 -18.07 15.22 -8.04
CA ASP A 50 -18.01 16.45 -7.26
C ASP A 50 -16.68 16.53 -6.50
N HIS A 51 -16.27 17.76 -6.16
CA HIS A 51 -15.06 17.98 -5.37
C HIS A 51 -15.24 17.50 -3.93
N GLY A 52 -14.24 16.74 -3.41
CA GLY A 52 -14.26 16.22 -2.05
C GLY A 52 -13.65 17.17 -1.05
N GLU A 53 -14.29 17.27 0.11
CA GLU A 53 -13.80 18.07 1.24
C GLU A 53 -13.60 17.20 2.49
N PRO A 54 -12.63 17.53 3.36
CA PRO A 54 -12.43 16.82 4.62
C PRO A 54 -13.68 16.83 5.49
N GLY A 55 -14.10 15.65 5.98
CA GLY A 55 -15.28 15.49 6.82
C GLY A 55 -16.60 15.38 6.06
N GLN A 56 -16.58 15.45 4.74
CA GLN A 56 -17.77 15.26 3.91
C GLN A 56 -18.26 13.80 3.99
N ASP A 57 -19.59 13.64 4.01
CA ASP A 57 -20.23 12.32 3.96
C ASP A 57 -20.19 11.77 2.53
N ASN A 58 -19.25 10.88 2.25
CA ASN A 58 -19.06 10.30 0.93
C ASN A 58 -20.25 9.46 0.44
N SER A 59 -21.14 9.01 1.34
CA SER A 59 -22.33 8.24 0.95
C SER A 59 -23.35 9.06 0.18
N LYS A 60 -23.30 10.38 0.29
CA LYS A 60 -24.19 11.35 -0.38
C LYS A 60 -23.60 11.95 -1.65
N ARG A 61 -22.36 11.61 -1.97
CA ARG A 61 -21.64 12.15 -3.13
C ARG A 61 -22.04 11.45 -4.43
N ARG A 62 -21.94 12.18 -5.52
CA ARG A 62 -22.18 11.63 -6.86
C ARG A 62 -21.03 10.76 -7.28
N ILE A 63 -21.26 9.46 -7.33
CA ILE A 63 -20.27 8.46 -7.73
C ILE A 63 -20.05 8.55 -9.25
N ASN A 64 -18.80 8.48 -9.68
CA ASN A 64 -18.43 8.29 -11.08
C ASN A 64 -18.59 6.80 -11.43
N PRO A 65 -19.60 6.39 -12.21
CA PRO A 65 -19.87 4.98 -12.50
C PRO A 65 -18.81 4.33 -13.40
N ASP A 66 -18.05 5.15 -14.14
CA ASP A 66 -17.06 4.67 -15.10
C ASP A 66 -15.69 4.41 -14.48
N PHE A 67 -15.48 4.86 -13.22
CA PHE A 67 -14.22 4.63 -12.56
C PHE A 67 -14.13 3.23 -11.97
N VAL A 68 -13.02 2.54 -12.24
CA VAL A 68 -12.83 1.11 -11.95
C VAL A 68 -13.16 0.69 -10.52
N LEU A 69 -12.83 1.50 -9.50
CA LEU A 69 -13.14 1.19 -8.09
C LEU A 69 -14.62 1.29 -7.73
N ASN A 70 -15.43 1.90 -8.58
CA ASN A 70 -16.88 2.04 -8.40
C ASN A 70 -17.65 0.96 -9.17
N ILE A 71 -16.98 0.23 -10.07
CA ILE A 71 -17.61 -0.82 -10.88
C ILE A 71 -17.86 -2.06 -10.00
N PRO A 72 -19.12 -2.55 -9.89
CA PRO A 72 -19.48 -3.64 -8.98
C PRO A 72 -18.68 -4.93 -9.15
N ARG A 73 -18.22 -5.24 -10.38
CA ARG A 73 -17.44 -6.46 -10.66
C ARG A 73 -16.08 -6.49 -9.97
N TYR A 74 -15.55 -5.34 -9.54
CA TYR A 74 -14.27 -5.21 -8.83
C TYR A 74 -14.44 -4.94 -7.34
N LYS A 75 -15.66 -5.00 -6.83
CA LYS A 75 -15.96 -4.81 -5.42
C LYS A 75 -15.16 -5.80 -4.57
N ASN A 76 -14.63 -5.31 -3.47
CA ASN A 76 -13.75 -6.06 -2.54
C ASN A 76 -12.43 -6.53 -3.20
N GLY A 77 -12.04 -5.95 -4.32
CA GLY A 77 -10.73 -6.18 -4.89
C GLY A 77 -9.63 -5.72 -3.95
N SER A 78 -8.58 -6.52 -3.84
CA SER A 78 -7.44 -6.26 -2.93
C SER A 78 -6.09 -6.27 -3.63
N ILE A 79 -6.10 -6.47 -4.94
CA ILE A 79 -4.92 -6.43 -5.79
C ILE A 79 -5.18 -5.39 -6.89
N LEU A 80 -4.41 -4.31 -6.88
CA LEU A 80 -4.50 -3.27 -7.91
C LEU A 80 -3.42 -3.52 -8.96
N ILE A 81 -3.79 -3.51 -10.24
CA ILE A 81 -2.81 -3.51 -11.34
C ILE A 81 -2.85 -2.16 -12.06
N ALA A 82 -1.66 -1.64 -12.40
CA ALA A 82 -1.51 -0.34 -13.07
C ALA A 82 -0.38 -0.40 -14.12
N ARG A 83 -0.23 0.66 -14.91
CA ARG A 83 0.86 0.80 -15.88
C ARG A 83 2.12 1.32 -15.21
N GLU A 84 3.06 1.82 -16.00
CA GLU A 84 4.35 2.34 -15.55
C GLU A 84 4.24 3.60 -14.67
N ASN A 85 5.30 3.82 -13.88
CA ASN A 85 5.51 5.01 -13.07
C ASN A 85 4.39 5.29 -12.05
N PHE A 86 3.90 4.22 -11.39
CA PHE A 86 2.87 4.33 -10.36
C PHE A 86 3.42 4.97 -9.08
N GLY A 87 2.66 5.90 -8.49
CA GLY A 87 3.03 6.62 -7.27
C GLY A 87 4.04 7.74 -7.51
N CYS A 88 4.11 8.27 -8.74
CA CYS A 88 4.96 9.42 -9.06
C CYS A 88 4.49 10.70 -8.34
N GLY A 89 5.22 11.80 -8.52
CA GLY A 89 4.93 13.09 -7.89
C GLY A 89 5.53 13.23 -6.51
N SER A 90 4.79 13.86 -5.59
CA SER A 90 5.29 14.17 -4.26
C SER A 90 5.43 12.96 -3.36
N SER A 91 6.49 12.95 -2.52
CA SER A 91 6.67 11.90 -1.51
C SER A 91 5.60 12.00 -0.41
N ARG A 92 4.62 11.10 -0.44
CA ARG A 92 3.51 11.09 0.52
C ARG A 92 3.24 9.69 1.04
N GLU A 93 3.41 9.49 2.33
CA GLU A 93 3.05 8.24 3.01
C GLU A 93 1.54 8.00 3.05
N HIS A 94 0.76 9.07 2.94
CA HIS A 94 -0.71 9.00 2.89
C HIS A 94 -1.23 8.18 1.69
N ALA A 95 -0.49 8.15 0.58
CA ALA A 95 -0.91 7.39 -0.59
C ALA A 95 -0.94 5.86 -0.33
N PRO A 96 0.11 5.21 0.21
CA PRO A 96 0.00 3.84 0.70
C PRO A 96 -1.06 3.65 1.80
N TRP A 97 -1.22 4.61 2.74
CA TRP A 97 -2.27 4.49 3.77
C TRP A 97 -3.67 4.46 3.17
N ALA A 98 -3.94 5.32 2.18
CA ALA A 98 -5.24 5.34 1.50
C ALA A 98 -5.53 4.03 0.77
N LEU A 99 -4.54 3.47 0.08
CA LEU A 99 -4.66 2.18 -0.59
C LEU A 99 -4.94 1.04 0.41
N LEU A 100 -4.16 0.97 1.49
CA LEU A 100 -4.32 -0.07 2.51
C LEU A 100 -5.66 0.03 3.24
N ASP A 101 -6.05 1.24 3.63
CA ASP A 101 -7.30 1.51 4.34
C ASP A 101 -8.53 1.25 3.46
N PHE A 102 -8.39 1.36 2.14
CA PHE A 102 -9.41 0.93 1.18
C PHE A 102 -9.52 -0.59 1.05
N GLY A 103 -8.46 -1.33 1.42
CA GLY A 103 -8.37 -2.79 1.34
C GLY A 103 -7.41 -3.33 0.29
N ILE A 104 -6.65 -2.47 -0.40
CA ILE A 104 -5.63 -2.89 -1.37
C ILE A 104 -4.37 -3.30 -0.63
N LYS A 105 -4.00 -4.57 -0.74
CA LYS A 105 -2.81 -5.16 -0.10
C LYS A 105 -1.64 -5.31 -1.05
N ILE A 106 -1.91 -5.43 -2.34
CA ILE A 106 -0.89 -5.63 -3.38
C ILE A 106 -1.12 -4.64 -4.51
N VAL A 107 -0.06 -4.02 -4.97
CA VAL A 107 -0.05 -3.20 -6.19
C VAL A 107 0.94 -3.80 -7.17
N ILE A 108 0.50 -4.11 -8.39
CA ILE A 108 1.35 -4.65 -9.46
C ILE A 108 1.41 -3.62 -10.57
N ALA A 109 2.61 -3.23 -10.98
CA ALA A 109 2.81 -2.25 -12.05
C ALA A 109 4.06 -2.57 -12.86
N SER A 110 4.20 -1.94 -14.04
CA SER A 110 5.42 -2.11 -14.84
C SER A 110 6.62 -1.35 -14.25
N SER A 111 6.37 -0.28 -13.49
CA SER A 111 7.36 0.42 -12.66
C SER A 111 6.68 1.30 -11.62
N PHE A 112 7.42 1.72 -10.61
CA PHE A 112 7.00 2.60 -9.53
C PHE A 112 7.97 3.77 -9.38
N ALA A 113 7.50 4.86 -8.80
CA ALA A 113 8.40 5.86 -8.25
C ALA A 113 9.10 5.32 -6.99
N ASP A 114 10.40 5.55 -6.85
CA ASP A 114 11.25 4.92 -5.82
C ASP A 114 10.75 5.16 -4.39
N ILE A 115 10.36 6.39 -4.08
CA ILE A 115 9.89 6.75 -2.74
C ILE A 115 8.56 6.05 -2.43
N PHE A 116 7.62 6.05 -3.38
CA PHE A 116 6.35 5.35 -3.23
C PHE A 116 6.56 3.85 -3.04
N TYR A 117 7.43 3.23 -3.84
CA TYR A 117 7.81 1.82 -3.72
C TYR A 117 8.34 1.49 -2.32
N GLY A 118 9.25 2.33 -1.78
CA GLY A 118 9.76 2.19 -0.43
C GLY A 118 8.68 2.33 0.65
N ASN A 119 7.80 3.33 0.51
CA ASN A 119 6.73 3.60 1.45
C ASN A 119 5.67 2.48 1.48
N CYS A 120 5.44 1.78 0.37
CA CYS A 120 4.55 0.62 0.33
C CYS A 120 5.00 -0.46 1.32
N PHE A 121 6.28 -0.85 1.28
CA PHE A 121 6.81 -1.87 2.20
C PHE A 121 6.73 -1.47 3.67
N LYS A 122 7.00 -0.21 3.98
CA LYS A 122 6.92 0.32 5.35
C LYS A 122 5.50 0.29 5.92
N ASN A 123 4.50 0.31 5.05
CA ASN A 123 3.09 0.39 5.43
C ASN A 123 2.31 -0.90 5.17
N GLY A 124 2.97 -2.01 4.78
CA GLY A 124 2.32 -3.32 4.64
C GLY A 124 1.61 -3.53 3.31
N ILE A 125 1.93 -2.74 2.29
CA ILE A 125 1.53 -3.01 0.90
C ILE A 125 2.70 -3.69 0.20
N LEU A 126 2.40 -4.73 -0.58
CA LEU A 126 3.39 -5.39 -1.43
C LEU A 126 3.37 -4.81 -2.84
N PRO A 127 4.33 -3.96 -3.24
CA PRO A 127 4.49 -3.53 -4.63
C PRO A 127 5.26 -4.57 -5.41
N ILE A 128 4.76 -4.96 -6.58
CA ILE A 128 5.35 -5.95 -7.47
C ILE A 128 5.59 -5.34 -8.85
N ILE A 129 6.79 -5.52 -9.38
CA ILE A 129 7.14 -5.09 -10.73
C ILE A 129 7.05 -6.29 -11.67
N LEU A 130 6.30 -6.14 -12.76
CA LEU A 130 6.23 -7.10 -13.85
C LEU A 130 6.51 -6.42 -15.19
N ASP A 131 7.02 -7.19 -16.15
CA ASP A 131 7.20 -6.69 -17.49
C ASP A 131 5.86 -6.36 -18.19
N LYS A 132 5.93 -5.48 -19.18
CA LYS A 132 4.75 -4.97 -19.89
C LYS A 132 3.93 -6.08 -20.54
N ALA A 133 4.58 -7.10 -21.14
CA ALA A 133 3.89 -8.17 -21.83
C ALA A 133 3.09 -9.05 -20.85
N THR A 134 3.64 -9.31 -19.68
CA THR A 134 2.92 -10.02 -18.60
C THR A 134 1.77 -9.18 -18.07
N MET A 135 1.97 -7.87 -17.87
CA MET A 135 0.89 -6.96 -17.46
C MET A 135 -0.27 -6.95 -18.46
N ASP A 136 0.01 -6.84 -19.77
CA ASP A 136 -1.02 -6.83 -20.81
C ASP A 136 -1.85 -8.13 -20.80
N LYS A 137 -1.21 -9.28 -20.59
CA LYS A 137 -1.92 -10.57 -20.43
C LYS A 137 -2.85 -10.55 -19.22
N ILE A 138 -2.39 -10.05 -18.07
CA ILE A 138 -3.21 -10.00 -16.85
C ILE A 138 -4.39 -9.04 -17.06
N PHE A 139 -4.19 -7.85 -17.64
CA PHE A 139 -5.27 -6.92 -17.97
C PHE A 139 -6.34 -7.57 -18.82
N THR A 140 -5.94 -8.23 -19.92
CA THR A 140 -6.86 -8.95 -20.82
C THR A 140 -7.70 -10.01 -20.07
N LYS A 141 -7.08 -10.79 -19.17
CA LYS A 141 -7.78 -11.81 -18.37
C LYS A 141 -8.77 -11.20 -17.36
N VAL A 142 -8.38 -10.10 -16.72
CA VAL A 142 -9.24 -9.38 -15.76
C VAL A 142 -10.46 -8.80 -16.45
N GLU A 143 -10.30 -8.26 -17.67
CA GLU A 143 -11.42 -7.74 -18.46
C GLU A 143 -12.36 -8.84 -18.93
N ALA A 144 -11.82 -9.98 -19.32
CA ALA A 144 -12.60 -11.12 -19.83
C ALA A 144 -13.45 -11.80 -18.75
N LYS A 145 -13.03 -11.78 -17.47
CA LYS A 145 -13.69 -12.55 -16.39
C LYS A 145 -14.09 -11.68 -15.22
N VAL A 146 -15.37 -11.68 -14.86
CA VAL A 146 -15.87 -11.00 -13.66
C VAL A 146 -15.31 -11.65 -12.40
N GLY A 147 -14.83 -10.83 -11.45
CA GLY A 147 -14.27 -11.34 -10.20
C GLY A 147 -12.98 -12.13 -10.40
N TYR A 148 -12.15 -11.75 -11.39
CA TYR A 148 -10.89 -12.43 -11.67
C TYR A 148 -9.96 -12.34 -10.49
N GLU A 149 -9.50 -13.49 -10.02
CA GLU A 149 -8.61 -13.60 -8.85
C GLU A 149 -7.23 -14.10 -9.27
N ILE A 150 -6.22 -13.58 -8.62
CA ILE A 150 -4.85 -14.11 -8.67
C ILE A 150 -4.37 -14.44 -7.26
N THR A 151 -3.39 -15.35 -7.16
CA THR A 151 -2.74 -15.68 -5.91
C THR A 151 -1.27 -15.26 -5.97
N VAL A 152 -0.86 -14.44 -5.02
CA VAL A 152 0.53 -13.99 -4.86
C VAL A 152 1.13 -14.72 -3.67
N ASN A 153 2.26 -15.40 -3.88
CA ASN A 153 3.06 -16.04 -2.84
C ASN A 153 4.38 -15.29 -2.71
N LEU A 154 4.52 -14.48 -1.66
CA LEU A 154 5.71 -13.67 -1.42
C LEU A 154 6.92 -14.55 -1.07
N GLN A 155 6.73 -15.61 -0.29
CA GLN A 155 7.84 -16.48 0.09
C GLN A 155 8.49 -17.13 -1.13
N LYS A 156 7.67 -17.61 -2.10
CA LYS A 156 8.14 -18.20 -3.36
C LYS A 156 8.41 -17.17 -4.44
N GLN A 157 8.02 -15.91 -4.25
CA GLN A 157 8.07 -14.82 -5.23
C GLN A 157 7.40 -15.22 -6.56
N LYS A 158 6.18 -15.75 -6.44
CA LYS A 158 5.39 -16.23 -7.58
C LYS A 158 3.95 -15.71 -7.55
N ILE A 159 3.44 -15.41 -8.72
CA ILE A 159 2.04 -15.08 -8.97
C ILE A 159 1.43 -16.23 -9.75
N TYR A 160 0.31 -16.73 -9.28
CA TYR A 160 -0.48 -17.79 -9.91
C TYR A 160 -1.77 -17.19 -10.45
N TYR A 161 -2.02 -17.37 -11.72
CA TYR A 161 -3.21 -16.91 -12.41
C TYR A 161 -3.64 -17.90 -13.49
N ASP A 162 -4.86 -18.45 -13.38
CA ASP A 162 -5.34 -19.61 -14.12
C ASP A 162 -4.33 -20.79 -14.03
N SER A 163 -3.82 -21.27 -15.17
CA SER A 163 -2.77 -22.29 -15.26
C SER A 163 -1.35 -21.71 -15.40
N GLU A 164 -1.20 -20.39 -15.37
CA GLU A 164 0.09 -19.71 -15.58
C GLU A 164 0.74 -19.34 -14.24
N ILE A 165 2.06 -19.27 -14.25
CA ILE A 165 2.89 -18.87 -13.12
C ILE A 165 3.91 -17.86 -13.62
N THR A 166 3.98 -16.69 -12.95
CA THR A 166 4.99 -15.68 -13.20
C THR A 166 5.81 -15.45 -11.94
N SER A 167 7.12 -15.32 -12.07
CA SER A 167 8.01 -14.95 -10.98
C SER A 167 8.18 -13.44 -10.91
N PHE A 168 8.44 -12.93 -9.71
CA PHE A 168 8.82 -11.54 -9.48
C PHE A 168 9.97 -11.48 -8.48
N GLU A 169 10.66 -10.35 -8.44
CA GLU A 169 11.77 -10.14 -7.53
C GLU A 169 11.44 -9.06 -6.50
N VAL A 170 11.83 -9.31 -5.25
CA VAL A 170 11.77 -8.37 -4.15
C VAL A 170 13.08 -8.49 -3.38
N ASP A 171 13.64 -7.35 -2.98
CA ASP A 171 14.80 -7.30 -2.11
C ASP A 171 14.61 -8.17 -0.86
N SER A 172 15.62 -8.93 -0.47
CA SER A 172 15.53 -9.95 0.58
C SER A 172 15.16 -9.34 1.94
N PHE A 173 15.67 -8.14 2.27
CA PHE A 173 15.38 -7.47 3.51
C PHE A 173 13.92 -6.96 3.53
N LYS A 174 13.47 -6.31 2.45
CA LYS A 174 12.07 -5.86 2.32
C LYS A 174 11.10 -7.04 2.37
N LYS A 175 11.46 -8.15 1.72
CA LYS A 175 10.69 -9.40 1.76
C LYS A 175 10.52 -9.91 3.19
N SER A 176 11.61 -9.98 3.97
CA SER A 176 11.53 -10.44 5.36
C SER A 176 10.66 -9.51 6.22
N CYS A 177 10.77 -8.19 6.05
CA CYS A 177 9.93 -7.24 6.76
C CYS A 177 8.44 -7.47 6.52
N VAL A 178 8.03 -7.69 5.25
CA VAL A 178 6.62 -7.94 4.90
C VAL A 178 6.15 -9.31 5.40
N LEU A 179 6.99 -10.35 5.29
CA LEU A 179 6.66 -11.70 5.77
C LEU A 179 6.46 -11.73 7.28
N ASP A 180 7.28 -10.98 8.03
CA ASP A 180 7.26 -10.93 9.49
C ASP A 180 6.31 -9.83 10.04
N GLY A 181 5.73 -9.00 9.17
CA GLY A 181 4.89 -7.86 9.57
C GLY A 181 5.64 -6.74 10.29
N LEU A 182 6.93 -6.52 9.98
CA LEU A 182 7.80 -5.57 10.65
C LEU A 182 7.81 -4.22 9.94
N ASP A 183 7.50 -3.18 10.70
CA ASP A 183 7.78 -1.80 10.34
C ASP A 183 9.12 -1.31 10.96
N ASP A 184 9.47 -0.04 10.73
CA ASP A 184 10.72 0.55 11.26
C ASP A 184 10.79 0.46 12.80
N ILE A 185 9.65 0.55 13.49
CA ILE A 185 9.56 0.40 14.96
C ILE A 185 9.77 -1.06 15.36
N GLY A 186 9.11 -1.99 14.67
CA GLY A 186 9.25 -3.42 14.92
C GLY A 186 10.69 -3.91 14.69
N LEU A 187 11.38 -3.36 13.69
CA LEU A 187 12.80 -3.62 13.46
C LEU A 187 13.68 -3.14 14.61
N THR A 188 13.45 -1.92 15.11
CA THR A 188 14.18 -1.36 16.26
C THR A 188 13.93 -2.20 17.51
N LEU A 189 12.70 -2.63 17.75
CA LEU A 189 12.33 -3.43 18.93
C LEU A 189 12.96 -4.83 18.92
N LYS A 190 13.47 -5.34 17.80
CA LYS A 190 14.30 -6.57 17.81
C LYS A 190 15.56 -6.42 18.66
N ASN A 191 16.07 -5.19 18.81
CA ASN A 191 17.25 -4.87 19.63
C ASN A 191 16.88 -4.33 21.02
N LYS A 192 15.66 -4.59 21.50
CA LYS A 192 15.13 -4.01 22.76
C LYS A 192 16.06 -4.23 23.93
N VAL A 193 16.62 -5.41 24.10
CA VAL A 193 17.53 -5.74 25.22
C VAL A 193 18.80 -4.91 25.16
N ASP A 194 19.38 -4.72 23.97
CA ASP A 194 20.59 -3.91 23.81
C ASP A 194 20.30 -2.41 24.08
N ILE A 195 19.15 -1.94 23.64
CA ILE A 195 18.68 -0.57 23.90
C ILE A 195 18.50 -0.35 25.42
N GLU A 196 17.79 -1.24 26.11
CA GLU A 196 17.57 -1.15 27.56
C GLU A 196 18.90 -1.20 28.34
N ASN A 197 19.84 -2.06 27.93
CA ASN A 197 21.17 -2.13 28.55
C ASN A 197 21.99 -0.86 28.30
N PHE A 198 21.90 -0.28 27.12
CA PHE A 198 22.53 1.00 26.81
C PHE A 198 21.93 2.13 27.64
N GLU A 199 20.61 2.26 27.66
CA GLU A 199 19.90 3.31 28.45
C GLU A 199 20.25 3.23 29.91
N LYS A 200 20.29 2.03 30.49
CA LYS A 200 20.69 1.86 31.90
C LYS A 200 22.08 2.42 32.18
N LYS A 201 23.08 2.02 31.38
CA LYS A 201 24.49 2.50 31.55
C LYS A 201 24.57 4.00 31.28
N TYR A 202 23.81 4.51 30.31
CA TYR A 202 23.79 5.93 29.97
C TYR A 202 23.23 6.77 31.09
N HIS A 203 22.14 6.38 31.73
CA HIS A 203 21.55 7.08 32.87
C HIS A 203 22.39 6.95 34.15
N GLU A 204 23.12 5.85 34.33
CA GLU A 204 24.10 5.72 35.42
C GLU A 204 25.26 6.74 35.26
N SER A 205 25.73 6.92 34.02
CA SER A 205 26.83 7.84 33.71
C SER A 205 26.39 9.31 33.68
N PHE A 206 25.13 9.59 33.36
CA PHE A 206 24.55 10.92 33.18
C PHE A 206 23.24 11.08 33.98
N PRO A 207 23.28 11.02 35.33
CA PRO A 207 22.06 11.00 36.16
C PRO A 207 21.13 12.20 35.96
N TRP A 208 21.69 13.35 35.57
CA TRP A 208 20.93 14.60 35.35
C TRP A 208 20.06 14.56 34.08
N LEU A 209 20.28 13.60 33.20
CA LEU A 209 19.43 13.37 32.00
C LEU A 209 18.23 12.48 32.32
N ASN A 210 18.23 11.86 33.50
CA ASN A 210 17.12 11.07 34.00
C ASN A 210 16.10 12.00 34.66
N SER A 211 15.46 12.87 33.86
CA SER A 211 14.37 13.71 34.36
C SER A 211 13.19 12.79 34.70
N GLY A 212 13.00 12.53 35.98
CA GLY A 212 11.96 11.66 36.53
C GLY A 212 10.53 12.16 36.38
N GLU A 213 10.21 12.83 35.28
CA GLU A 213 8.84 13.10 34.86
C GLU A 213 8.30 11.88 34.10
N LYS A 214 7.71 10.97 34.87
CA LYS A 214 6.71 10.09 34.31
C LYS A 214 5.66 10.98 33.64
N LEU A 215 5.68 11.07 32.33
CA LEU A 215 4.55 11.58 31.57
C LEU A 215 3.30 10.80 32.01
N LYS A 216 2.44 11.48 32.77
CA LYS A 216 1.13 10.96 33.21
C LYS A 216 0.17 10.90 32.02
#